data_b5a39763df20b0e5d5ddd8895de3083e
#
_entry.id   b5a39763df20b0e5d5ddd8895de3083e
#
_cell.length_a   1.000
_cell.length_b   1.000
_cell.length_c   1.000
_cell.angle_alpha   90.00
_cell.angle_beta   90.00
_cell.angle_gamma   90.00
#
_symmetry.space_group_name_H-M   'P 1'
#
loop_
_entity.id
_entity.type
_entity.pdbx_description
1 polymer ?
#
loop_
_entity_poly.entity_id
_entity_poly.type
_entity_poly.pdbx_seq_one_letter_code
_entity_poly.pdbx_strand_id
1 'polypeptide(L)' 'MARMKTMKSIDEKIHECEEKLRKLKVRCDKMADELDSLYAEKKELEAKELLEAIARSSKTKAEILAFLESV' A
#
# COMPACT_ATOMS: atom_id res chain seq x y z
N MET A 1 15.73 -45.75 2.64
CA MET A 1 17.10 -45.49 3.11
C MET A 1 17.45 -44.03 2.83
N ALA A 2 17.85 -43.33 3.85
CA ALA A 2 18.20 -41.93 3.69
C ALA A 2 19.55 -41.79 2.96
N ARG A 3 19.55 -41.07 1.86
CA ARG A 3 20.80 -40.76 1.17
C ARG A 3 21.45 -39.57 1.87
N MET A 4 22.75 -39.61 2.03
CA MET A 4 23.52 -38.46 2.48
C MET A 4 23.40 -37.38 1.43
N LYS A 5 22.98 -36.20 1.85
CA LYS A 5 22.92 -35.07 0.93
C LYS A 5 24.30 -34.59 0.58
N THR A 6 24.55 -34.43 -0.69
CA THR A 6 25.85 -33.91 -1.17
C THR A 6 25.85 -32.39 -1.01
N MET A 7 27.01 -31.79 -0.96
CA MET A 7 27.17 -30.33 -0.93
C MET A 7 26.46 -29.69 -2.15
N LYS A 8 26.60 -30.30 -3.31
CA LYS A 8 25.94 -29.83 -4.52
C LYS A 8 24.41 -29.82 -4.39
N SER A 9 23.84 -30.87 -3.82
CA SER A 9 22.39 -30.97 -3.62
C SER A 9 21.88 -29.90 -2.66
N ILE A 10 22.64 -29.62 -1.60
CA ILE A 10 22.30 -28.57 -0.65
C ILE A 10 22.39 -27.20 -1.30
N ASP A 11 23.44 -26.96 -2.07
CA ASP A 11 23.62 -25.69 -2.78
C ASP A 11 22.51 -25.44 -3.78
N GLU A 12 22.04 -26.47 -4.48
CA GLU A 12 20.89 -26.35 -5.38
C GLU A 12 19.63 -25.95 -4.65
N LYS A 13 19.40 -26.53 -3.49
CA LYS A 13 18.22 -26.20 -2.66
C LYS A 13 18.31 -24.78 -2.12
N ILE A 14 19.49 -24.36 -1.72
CA ILE A 14 19.73 -22.98 -1.27
C ILE A 14 19.40 -22.01 -2.40
N HIS A 15 19.91 -22.30 -3.60
CA HIS A 15 19.66 -21.46 -4.76
C HIS A 15 18.17 -21.36 -5.10
N GLU A 16 17.45 -22.48 -5.06
CA GLU A 16 16.02 -22.51 -5.28
C GLU A 16 15.27 -21.64 -4.25
N CYS A 17 15.65 -21.74 -2.99
CA CYS A 17 15.06 -20.96 -1.91
C CYS A 17 15.33 -19.48 -2.10
N GLU A 18 16.55 -19.13 -2.47
CA GLU A 18 16.91 -17.73 -2.75
C GLU A 18 16.10 -17.15 -3.89
N GLU A 19 15.88 -17.94 -4.95
CA GLU A 19 15.06 -17.53 -6.09
C GLU A 19 13.60 -17.27 -5.67
N LYS A 20 13.04 -18.19 -4.92
CA LYS A 20 11.67 -18.04 -4.41
C LYS A 20 11.55 -16.82 -3.52
N LEU A 21 12.52 -16.60 -2.65
CA LEU A 21 12.54 -15.45 -1.76
C LEU A 21 12.60 -14.15 -2.54
N ARG A 22 13.42 -14.10 -3.57
CA ARG A 22 13.52 -12.93 -4.44
C ARG A 22 12.19 -12.61 -5.12
N LYS A 23 11.51 -13.63 -5.64
CA LYS A 23 10.20 -13.47 -6.27
C LYS A 23 9.15 -12.99 -5.28
N LEU A 24 9.16 -13.54 -4.08
CA LEU A 24 8.23 -13.12 -3.03
C LEU A 24 8.48 -11.67 -2.61
N LYS A 25 9.73 -11.27 -2.54
CA LYS A 25 10.10 -9.90 -2.21
C LYS A 25 9.58 -8.92 -3.26
N VAL A 26 9.73 -9.25 -4.54
CA VAL A 26 9.21 -8.43 -5.64
C VAL A 26 7.68 -8.31 -5.55
N ARG A 27 6.99 -9.40 -5.24
CA ARG A 27 5.54 -9.39 -5.06
C ARG A 27 5.13 -8.53 -3.87
N CYS A 28 5.87 -8.63 -2.78
CA CYS A 28 5.65 -7.82 -1.59
C CYS A 28 5.78 -6.33 -1.91
N ASP A 29 6.83 -5.96 -2.63
CA ASP A 29 7.07 -4.58 -3.02
C ASP A 29 5.95 -4.05 -3.91
N LYS A 30 5.48 -4.86 -4.86
CA LYS A 30 4.35 -4.50 -5.73
C LYS A 30 3.07 -4.30 -4.93
N MET A 31 2.80 -5.17 -3.99
CA MET A 31 1.60 -5.06 -3.15
C MET A 31 1.66 -3.82 -2.25
N ALA A 32 2.85 -3.50 -1.75
CA ALA A 32 3.06 -2.28 -0.97
C ALA A 32 2.77 -1.04 -1.81
N ASP A 33 3.23 -1.01 -3.06
CA ASP A 33 2.97 0.09 -3.99
C ASP A 33 1.47 0.21 -4.32
N GLU A 34 0.79 -0.91 -4.52
CA GLU A 34 -0.65 -0.93 -4.75
C GLU A 34 -1.42 -0.38 -3.56
N LEU A 35 -0.99 -0.77 -2.36
CA LEU A 35 -1.61 -0.29 -1.13
C LEU A 35 -1.44 1.21 -0.99
N ASP A 36 -0.26 1.73 -1.26
CA ASP A 36 0.02 3.17 -1.23
C ASP A 36 -0.86 3.92 -2.22
N SER A 37 -1.02 3.37 -3.43
CA SER A 37 -1.90 3.94 -4.45
C SER A 37 -3.36 3.97 -4.00
N LEU A 38 -3.82 2.91 -3.36
CA LEU A 38 -5.19 2.81 -2.85
C LEU A 38 -5.43 3.81 -1.72
N TYR A 39 -4.47 4.00 -0.84
CA TYR A 39 -4.57 5.02 0.21
C TYR A 39 -4.62 6.42 -0.39
N ALA A 40 -3.85 6.68 -1.43
CA ALA A 40 -3.89 7.97 -2.13
C ALA A 40 -5.25 8.21 -2.78
N GLU A 41 -5.81 7.20 -3.45
CA GLU A 41 -7.16 7.27 -4.05
C GLU A 41 -8.22 7.52 -2.98
N LYS A 42 -8.10 6.85 -1.85
CA LYS A 42 -9.03 7.02 -0.74
C LYS A 42 -9.02 8.47 -0.24
N LYS A 43 -7.85 9.04 -0.08
CA LYS A 43 -7.70 10.45 0.33
C LYS A 43 -8.33 11.40 -0.68
N GLU A 44 -8.14 11.14 -1.97
CA GLU A 44 -8.74 11.96 -3.02
C GLU A 44 -10.26 11.90 -2.98
N LEU A 45 -10.82 10.71 -2.80
CA LEU A 45 -12.26 10.53 -2.70
C LEU A 45 -12.83 11.20 -1.45
N GLU A 46 -12.17 11.07 -0.32
CA GLU A 46 -12.56 11.73 0.91
C GLU A 46 -12.57 13.27 0.75
N ALA A 47 -11.54 13.80 0.11
CA ALA A 47 -11.44 15.23 -0.16
C ALA A 47 -12.55 15.69 -1.10
N LYS A 48 -12.84 14.90 -2.14
CA LYS A 48 -13.92 15.19 -3.08
C LYS A 48 -15.28 15.18 -2.39
N GLU A 49 -15.54 14.17 -1.56
CA GLU A 49 -16.79 14.09 -0.79
C GLU A 49 -16.94 15.27 0.14
N LEU A 50 -15.86 15.69 0.78
CA LEU A 50 -15.87 16.84 1.66
C LEU A 50 -16.20 18.13 0.89
N LEU A 51 -15.55 18.32 -0.27
CA LEU A 51 -15.82 19.48 -1.12
C LEU A 51 -17.27 19.50 -1.61
N GLU A 52 -17.83 18.36 -1.96
CA GLU A 52 -19.23 18.23 -2.37
C GLU A 52 -20.17 18.57 -1.21
N ALA A 53 -19.86 18.13 -0.01
CA ALA A 53 -20.63 18.45 1.20
C ALA A 53 -20.58 19.94 1.48
N ILE A 54 -19.42 20.57 1.35
CA ILE A 54 -19.26 22.01 1.52
C ILE A 54 -20.08 22.76 0.47
N ALA A 55 -20.03 22.33 -0.79
CA ALA A 55 -20.79 22.95 -1.86
C ALA A 55 -22.31 22.89 -1.64
N ARG A 56 -22.79 21.83 -0.97
CA ARG A 56 -24.20 21.67 -0.62
C ARG A 56 -24.59 22.37 0.66
N SER A 57 -23.62 22.86 1.41
CA SER A 57 -23.86 23.58 2.66
C SER A 57 -24.39 24.97 2.36
N SER A 58 -25.28 25.47 3.25
CA SER A 58 -25.77 26.82 3.16
C SER A 58 -24.79 27.85 3.72
N LYS A 59 -23.68 27.39 4.29
CA LYS A 59 -22.67 28.27 4.87
C LYS A 59 -21.84 28.91 3.81
N THR A 60 -21.41 30.15 4.03
CA THR A 60 -20.51 30.84 3.14
C THR A 60 -19.10 30.24 3.26
N LYS A 61 -18.28 30.50 2.24
CA LYS A 61 -16.89 30.04 2.23
C LYS A 61 -16.13 30.58 3.45
N ALA A 62 -16.35 31.83 3.80
CA ALA A 62 -15.71 32.45 4.97
C ALA A 62 -16.08 31.75 6.28
N GLU A 63 -17.36 31.41 6.45
CA GLU A 63 -17.83 30.69 7.63
C GLU A 63 -17.19 29.29 7.73
N ILE A 64 -17.08 28.59 6.60
CA ILE A 64 -16.47 27.26 6.54
C ILE A 64 -15.00 27.34 6.90
N LEU A 65 -14.27 28.31 6.36
CA LEU A 65 -12.85 28.50 6.67
C LEU A 65 -12.64 28.84 8.14
N ALA A 66 -13.48 29.70 8.71
CA ALA A 66 -13.42 30.04 10.12
C ALA A 66 -13.66 28.82 11.00
N PHE A 67 -14.61 27.98 10.63
CA PHE A 67 -14.90 26.74 11.35
C PHE A 67 -13.69 25.79 11.32
N LEU A 68 -13.07 25.62 10.16
CA LEU A 68 -11.90 24.73 9.99
C LEU A 68 -10.69 25.24 10.76
N GLU A 69 -10.50 26.56 10.82
CA GLU A 69 -9.38 27.15 11.56
C GLU A 69 -9.55 27.01 13.07
N SER A 70 -10.78 26.92 13.55
CA SER A 70 -11.07 26.80 14.98
C SER A 70 -10.95 25.37 15.51
N VAL A 71 -10.80 24.39 14.65
CA VAL A 71 -10.68 22.97 15.01
C VAL A 71 -9.21 22.53 15.28
#